data_29fd84d0bd67988a7cb38bb529e0b6d7
#
_entry.id   29fd84d0bd67988a7cb38bb529e0b6d7
#
_cell.length_a   1.000
_cell.length_b   1.000
_cell.length_c   1.000
_cell.angle_alpha   90.00
_cell.angle_beta   90.00
_cell.angle_gamma   90.00
#
_symmetry.space_group_name_H-M   'P 1'
#
loop_
_entity.id
_entity.type
_entity.pdbx_description
1 polymer ?
#
loop_
_entity_poly.entity_id
_entity_poly.type
_entity_poly.pdbx_seq_one_letter_code
_entity_poly.pdbx_strand_id
1 'polypeptide(L)'
;AYPLYQDFNNVQKVSIEKTGGRHEFACVQLHNTLMGRGDVVKETTLEIFNTKDKHVWNSVPEVSLNHEEVPVTSPEVDLWDEFDRTVGHHFNLSIDLNACTGCGACVIACHSENNVPVVGKSEVRRSRDMHWLRIDRYYSSEDTFAEDNEKKENFDGLGDSLSGFGELEEAAQENVQVVFQPVMCQHCNHAPC
;
A
#
# COMPACT_ATOMS: atom_id res chain seq x y z
N ALA A 1 1.06 -11.25 21.40
CA ALA A 1 1.02 -12.58 20.78
C ALA A 1 2.07 -13.52 21.37
N TYR A 2 3.30 -13.05 21.65
CA TYR A 2 4.37 -13.92 22.18
C TYR A 2 3.98 -14.79 23.40
N PRO A 3 3.22 -14.30 24.39
CA PRO A 3 2.77 -15.12 25.51
C PRO A 3 1.84 -16.28 25.12
N LEU A 4 1.27 -16.26 23.92
CA LEU A 4 0.42 -17.32 23.41
C LEU A 4 1.22 -18.45 22.74
N TYR A 5 2.50 -18.23 22.43
CA TYR A 5 3.39 -19.24 21.85
C TYR A 5 4.12 -20.00 22.95
N GLN A 6 3.39 -20.87 23.64
CA GLN A 6 4.00 -21.82 24.54
C GLN A 6 4.49 -23.03 23.72
N ASP A 7 5.63 -23.56 24.07
CA ASP A 7 6.22 -24.75 23.44
C ASP A 7 6.55 -24.61 21.92
N PHE A 8 6.66 -23.40 21.40
CA PHE A 8 6.95 -23.10 19.99
C PHE A 8 6.02 -23.79 18.97
N ASN A 9 4.84 -24.19 19.37
CA ASN A 9 3.85 -24.74 18.47
C ASN A 9 3.12 -23.66 17.67
N ASN A 10 2.99 -23.84 16.37
CA ASN A 10 2.28 -22.93 15.48
C ASN A 10 0.74 -22.96 15.68
N VAL A 11 0.25 -24.03 16.32
CA VAL A 11 -1.17 -24.18 16.60
C VAL A 11 -1.35 -24.31 18.11
N GLN A 12 -2.15 -23.44 18.68
CA GLN A 12 -2.44 -23.38 20.11
C GLN A 12 -3.94 -23.49 20.35
N LYS A 13 -4.32 -24.29 21.33
CA LYS A 13 -5.72 -24.35 21.79
C LYS A 13 -5.93 -23.26 22.84
N VAL A 14 -6.82 -22.32 22.55
CA VAL A 14 -7.11 -21.20 23.45
C VAL A 14 -8.60 -21.18 23.80
N SER A 15 -8.93 -20.60 24.95
CA SER A 15 -10.29 -20.22 25.32
C SER A 15 -10.40 -18.69 25.29
N ILE A 16 -11.49 -18.18 24.75
CA ILE A 16 -11.76 -16.75 24.65
C ILE A 16 -12.97 -16.42 25.49
N GLU A 17 -12.81 -15.48 26.42
CA GLU A 17 -13.89 -14.99 27.28
C GLU A 17 -14.12 -13.51 27.05
N LYS A 18 -15.38 -13.11 26.91
CA LYS A 18 -15.77 -11.69 26.75
C LYS A 18 -15.78 -11.00 28.12
N THR A 19 -14.85 -10.07 28.35
CA THR A 19 -14.71 -9.37 29.64
C THR A 19 -15.61 -8.15 29.81
N GLY A 20 -16.37 -7.73 28.78
CA GLY A 20 -17.28 -6.59 28.80
C GLY A 20 -16.63 -5.21 28.71
N GLY A 21 -15.30 -5.13 28.71
CA GLY A 21 -14.56 -3.89 28.53
C GLY A 21 -14.51 -3.42 27.06
N ARG A 22 -14.06 -2.18 26.86
CA ARG A 22 -13.71 -1.64 25.53
C ARG A 22 -12.24 -1.28 25.48
N HIS A 23 -11.62 -1.59 24.35
CA HIS A 23 -10.25 -1.22 24.08
C HIS A 23 -10.16 -0.59 22.69
N GLU A 24 -9.66 0.63 22.63
CA GLU A 24 -9.51 1.33 21.35
C GLU A 24 -8.19 0.94 20.69
N PHE A 25 -8.26 0.58 19.42
CA PHE A 25 -7.08 0.29 18.61
C PHE A 25 -6.44 1.57 18.07
N ALA A 26 -5.17 1.47 17.72
CA ALA A 26 -4.46 2.47 16.97
C ALA A 26 -4.14 1.90 15.58
N CYS A 27 -4.52 2.63 14.55
CA CYS A 27 -4.28 2.25 13.15
C CYS A 27 -3.44 3.34 12.50
N VAL A 28 -2.36 2.94 11.86
CA VAL A 28 -1.49 3.86 11.08
C VAL A 28 -2.05 4.10 9.68
N GLN A 29 -2.81 3.15 9.14
CA GLN A 29 -3.48 3.27 7.86
C GLN A 29 -4.99 3.41 8.09
N LEU A 30 -5.58 4.50 7.61
CA LEU A 30 -7.00 4.79 7.75
C LEU A 30 -7.82 4.33 6.55
N HIS A 31 -7.23 4.28 5.35
CA HIS A 31 -7.83 3.75 4.12
C HIS A 31 -7.54 2.24 4.00
N ASN A 32 -8.44 1.50 3.42
CA ASN A 32 -8.33 0.04 3.29
C ASN A 32 -8.82 -0.51 1.95
N THR A 33 -9.33 0.33 1.07
CA THR A 33 -9.74 0.01 -0.30
C THR A 33 -8.99 0.86 -1.30
N LEU A 34 -8.98 0.47 -2.56
CA LEU A 34 -8.34 1.24 -3.63
C LEU A 34 -9.11 2.49 -4.03
N MET A 35 -10.41 2.56 -3.73
CA MET A 35 -11.29 3.69 -4.07
C MET A 35 -11.23 4.06 -5.57
N GLY A 36 -11.20 3.09 -6.47
CA GLY A 36 -11.06 3.30 -7.91
C GLY A 36 -9.65 3.69 -8.38
N ARG A 37 -8.63 3.69 -7.51
CA ARG A 37 -7.25 4.00 -7.88
C ARG A 37 -6.51 2.75 -8.37
N GLY A 38 -6.87 2.27 -9.54
CA GLY A 38 -6.36 1.03 -10.13
C GLY A 38 -4.84 0.93 -10.25
N ASP A 39 -4.15 2.06 -10.40
CA ASP A 39 -2.70 2.09 -10.55
C ASP A 39 -1.92 1.73 -9.28
N VAL A 40 -2.56 1.71 -8.13
CA VAL A 40 -1.90 1.36 -6.85
C VAL A 40 -1.56 -0.12 -6.77
N VAL A 41 -2.44 -0.99 -7.26
CA VAL A 41 -2.24 -2.45 -7.30
C VAL A 41 -2.39 -2.92 -8.74
N LYS A 42 -1.35 -3.53 -9.27
CA LYS A 42 -1.35 -4.10 -10.62
C LYS A 42 -1.27 -5.62 -10.52
N GLU A 43 -2.22 -6.28 -11.12
CA GLU A 43 -2.33 -7.73 -11.18
C GLU A 43 -2.20 -8.20 -12.61
N THR A 44 -1.62 -9.37 -12.80
CA THR A 44 -1.55 -10.02 -14.11
C THR A 44 -1.42 -11.52 -13.96
N THR A 45 -1.77 -12.27 -14.98
CA THR A 45 -1.50 -13.70 -15.01
C THR A 45 -0.12 -13.99 -15.57
N LEU A 46 0.44 -15.15 -15.22
CA LEU A 46 1.73 -15.59 -15.75
C LEU A 46 1.71 -15.69 -17.29
N GLU A 47 0.56 -16.04 -17.87
CA GLU A 47 0.38 -16.12 -19.32
C GLU A 47 0.51 -14.73 -19.96
N ILE A 48 -0.20 -13.74 -19.43
CA ILE A 48 -0.13 -12.36 -19.91
C ILE A 48 1.28 -11.80 -19.73
N PHE A 49 1.89 -12.00 -18.57
CA PHE A 49 3.25 -11.55 -18.31
C PHE A 49 4.26 -12.09 -19.33
N ASN A 50 4.14 -13.36 -19.72
CA ASN A 50 5.06 -14.01 -20.65
C ASN A 50 4.78 -13.73 -22.14
N THR A 51 3.54 -13.37 -22.50
CA THR A 51 3.10 -13.31 -23.90
C THR A 51 2.74 -11.91 -24.40
N LYS A 52 2.46 -10.98 -23.49
CA LYS A 52 2.03 -9.63 -23.83
C LYS A 52 3.12 -8.60 -23.56
N ASP A 53 3.03 -7.47 -24.24
CA ASP A 53 3.92 -6.35 -24.01
C ASP A 53 3.74 -5.78 -22.59
N LYS A 54 4.82 -5.23 -22.04
CA LYS A 54 4.86 -4.69 -20.67
C LYS A 54 3.76 -3.66 -20.42
N HIS A 55 3.44 -2.82 -21.37
CA HIS A 55 2.43 -1.76 -21.17
C HIS A 55 1.00 -2.31 -20.96
N VAL A 56 0.73 -3.56 -21.38
CA VAL A 56 -0.59 -4.20 -21.17
C VAL A 56 -0.85 -4.50 -19.70
N TRP A 57 0.18 -4.90 -18.96
CA TRP A 57 0.06 -5.32 -17.56
C TRP A 57 0.76 -4.38 -16.58
N ASN A 58 1.51 -3.40 -17.07
CA ASN A 58 2.17 -2.39 -16.25
C ASN A 58 2.23 -1.07 -17.02
N SER A 59 1.06 -0.49 -17.31
CA SER A 59 0.95 0.82 -17.92
C SER A 59 1.62 1.88 -17.05
N VAL A 60 2.24 2.86 -17.67
CA VAL A 60 2.78 4.03 -16.99
C VAL A 60 1.61 5.00 -16.76
N PRO A 61 1.42 5.52 -15.53
CA PRO A 61 0.43 6.57 -15.28
C PRO A 61 0.67 7.79 -16.16
N GLU A 62 -0.39 8.44 -16.57
CA GLU A 62 -0.36 9.65 -17.38
C GLU A 62 -0.83 10.85 -16.56
N VAL A 63 -0.34 12.02 -16.92
CA VAL A 63 -0.73 13.32 -16.36
C VAL A 63 -1.06 14.29 -17.47
N SER A 64 -1.96 15.21 -17.22
CA SER A 64 -2.30 16.24 -18.17
C SER A 64 -1.24 17.35 -18.18
N LEU A 65 -0.60 17.55 -19.31
CA LEU A 65 0.32 18.64 -19.57
C LEU A 65 -0.20 19.46 -20.77
N ASN A 66 -0.59 20.71 -20.56
CA ASN A 66 -1.15 21.59 -21.60
C ASN A 66 -2.37 20.99 -22.34
N HIS A 67 -3.21 20.24 -21.62
CA HIS A 67 -4.38 19.53 -22.16
C HIS A 67 -4.07 18.28 -23.01
N GLU A 68 -2.83 17.81 -22.99
CA GLU A 68 -2.43 16.53 -23.58
C GLU A 68 -2.06 15.55 -22.46
N GLU A 69 -2.37 14.27 -22.62
CA GLU A 69 -2.00 13.19 -21.71
C GLU A 69 -0.56 12.78 -22.00
N VAL A 70 0.30 12.89 -21.00
CA VAL A 70 1.74 12.58 -21.12
C VAL A 70 2.13 11.60 -20.00
N PRO A 71 2.93 10.57 -20.31
CA PRO A 71 3.44 9.67 -19.28
C PRO A 71 4.20 10.43 -18.19
N VAL A 72 3.99 10.07 -16.91
CA VAL A 72 4.71 10.67 -15.76
C VAL A 72 6.24 10.51 -15.84
N THR A 73 6.72 9.62 -16.68
CA THR A 73 8.15 9.40 -16.94
C THR A 73 8.70 10.30 -18.04
N SER A 74 7.87 11.14 -18.66
CA SER A 74 8.33 12.09 -19.68
C SER A 74 9.20 13.17 -19.05
N PRO A 75 10.36 13.51 -19.65
CA PRO A 75 11.20 14.60 -19.18
C PRO A 75 10.47 15.97 -19.12
N GLU A 76 9.39 16.13 -19.89
CA GLU A 76 8.60 17.37 -19.95
C GLU A 76 7.80 17.64 -18.67
N VAL A 77 7.53 16.62 -17.88
CA VAL A 77 6.81 16.75 -16.60
C VAL A 77 7.75 16.81 -15.40
N ASP A 78 9.04 16.60 -15.60
CA ASP A 78 10.05 16.70 -14.54
C ASP A 78 10.28 18.16 -14.15
N LEU A 79 10.34 18.43 -12.84
CA LEU A 79 10.67 19.75 -12.28
C LEU A 79 12.18 20.04 -12.26
N TRP A 80 12.99 19.02 -12.49
CA TRP A 80 14.45 19.06 -12.39
C TRP A 80 15.07 18.42 -13.62
N ASP A 81 16.28 18.85 -13.93
CA ASP A 81 17.12 18.16 -14.90
C ASP A 81 17.44 16.74 -14.41
N GLU A 82 17.64 15.81 -15.34
CA GLU A 82 17.99 14.44 -15.01
C GLU A 82 19.31 14.39 -14.23
N PHE A 83 19.32 13.66 -13.12
CA PHE A 83 20.53 13.44 -12.33
C PHE A 83 21.53 12.56 -13.07
N ASP A 84 22.80 12.92 -13.02
CA ASP A 84 23.88 12.08 -13.55
C ASP A 84 24.05 10.81 -12.69
N ARG A 85 23.48 9.72 -13.19
CA ARG A 85 23.52 8.40 -12.54
C ARG A 85 24.83 7.67 -12.69
N THR A 86 25.82 8.26 -13.37
CA THR A 86 27.16 7.69 -13.51
C THR A 86 28.09 8.05 -12.36
N VAL A 87 27.70 9.04 -11.55
CA VAL A 87 28.46 9.53 -10.40
C VAL A 87 27.99 8.90 -9.10
N GLY A 88 28.88 8.17 -8.43
CA GLY A 88 28.61 7.54 -7.13
C GLY A 88 27.85 6.22 -7.25
N HIS A 89 27.23 5.80 -6.15
CA HIS A 89 26.42 4.59 -6.07
C HIS A 89 24.93 4.96 -6.00
N HIS A 90 24.13 4.27 -6.82
CA HIS A 90 22.68 4.36 -6.77
C HIS A 90 22.13 3.03 -6.27
N PHE A 91 21.33 3.09 -5.23
CA PHE A 91 20.71 1.92 -4.63
C PHE A 91 19.27 1.78 -5.12
N ASN A 92 18.89 0.54 -5.35
CA ASN A 92 17.52 0.18 -5.71
C ASN A 92 17.05 -0.94 -4.79
N LEU A 93 15.80 -0.87 -4.35
CA LEU A 93 15.15 -1.92 -3.59
C LEU A 93 14.06 -2.57 -4.45
N SER A 94 14.20 -3.85 -4.68
CA SER A 94 13.19 -4.66 -5.34
C SER A 94 12.49 -5.57 -4.32
N ILE A 95 11.18 -5.53 -4.28
CA ILE A 95 10.36 -6.30 -3.36
C ILE A 95 9.46 -7.23 -4.15
N ASP A 96 9.55 -8.53 -3.87
CA ASP A 96 8.63 -9.53 -4.42
C ASP A 96 7.28 -9.43 -3.68
N LEU A 97 6.30 -8.81 -4.35
CA LEU A 97 4.97 -8.62 -3.77
C LEU A 97 4.18 -9.94 -3.65
N ASN A 98 4.49 -10.95 -4.44
CA ASN A 98 3.87 -12.27 -4.29
C ASN A 98 4.36 -12.99 -3.03
N ALA A 99 5.60 -12.75 -2.62
CA ALA A 99 6.18 -13.32 -1.42
C ALA A 99 5.98 -12.45 -0.16
N CYS A 100 5.58 -11.19 -0.33
CA CYS A 100 5.39 -10.27 0.79
C CYS A 100 4.21 -10.69 1.67
N THR A 101 4.49 -10.96 2.94
CA THR A 101 3.47 -11.32 3.96
C THR A 101 3.03 -10.13 4.82
N GLY A 102 3.53 -8.92 4.56
CA GLY A 102 3.24 -7.74 5.37
C GLY A 102 3.79 -7.81 6.80
N CYS A 103 4.85 -8.57 7.03
CA CYS A 103 5.39 -8.81 8.38
C CYS A 103 5.97 -7.57 9.07
N GLY A 104 6.27 -6.49 8.33
CA GLY A 104 6.79 -5.24 8.87
C GLY A 104 8.28 -5.25 9.23
N ALA A 105 9.03 -6.30 8.95
CA ALA A 105 10.46 -6.37 9.27
C ALA A 105 11.26 -5.25 8.60
N CYS A 106 10.94 -4.90 7.35
CA CYS A 106 11.55 -3.77 6.63
C CYS A 106 11.24 -2.42 7.29
N VAL A 107 10.04 -2.24 7.82
CA VAL A 107 9.64 -1.03 8.57
C VAL A 107 10.47 -0.89 9.84
N ILE A 108 10.63 -1.96 10.61
CA ILE A 108 11.43 -1.97 11.83
C ILE A 108 12.92 -1.77 11.53
N ALA A 109 13.42 -2.37 10.45
CA ALA A 109 14.80 -2.15 10.02
C ALA A 109 15.06 -0.67 9.68
N CYS A 110 14.14 -0.03 8.96
CA CYS A 110 14.20 1.40 8.68
C CYS A 110 14.18 2.25 9.97
N HIS A 111 13.30 1.92 10.91
CA HIS A 111 13.19 2.62 12.19
C HIS A 111 14.48 2.54 13.01
N SER A 112 15.08 1.35 13.10
CA SER A 112 16.30 1.14 13.87
C SER A 112 17.54 1.78 13.24
N GLU A 113 17.66 1.71 11.93
CA GLU A 113 18.82 2.27 11.21
C GLU A 113 18.77 3.80 11.15
N ASN A 114 17.60 4.36 10.92
CA ASN A 114 17.43 5.79 10.68
C ASN A 114 16.94 6.57 11.91
N ASN A 115 16.87 5.93 13.07
CA ASN A 115 16.38 6.52 14.30
C ASN A 115 15.01 7.20 14.17
N VAL A 116 14.10 6.54 13.46
CA VAL A 116 12.73 7.04 13.25
C VAL A 116 11.99 7.06 14.60
N PRO A 117 11.33 8.16 14.97
CA PRO A 117 10.65 8.27 16.26
C PRO A 117 9.54 7.22 16.46
N VAL A 118 9.55 6.57 17.62
CA VAL A 118 8.49 5.69 18.08
C VAL A 118 7.63 6.43 19.08
N VAL A 119 6.41 6.79 18.69
CA VAL A 119 5.55 7.71 19.46
C VAL A 119 4.55 7.01 20.39
N GLY A 120 4.30 5.73 20.20
CA GLY A 120 3.35 4.96 20.99
C GLY A 120 1.89 5.14 20.59
N LYS A 121 1.04 4.30 21.17
CA LYS A 121 -0.38 4.14 20.80
C LYS A 121 -1.19 5.42 20.88
N SER A 122 -1.00 6.22 21.93
CA SER A 122 -1.77 7.45 22.16
C SER A 122 -1.55 8.48 21.05
N GLU A 123 -0.32 8.58 20.55
CA GLU A 123 0.03 9.52 19.49
C GLU A 123 -0.36 8.97 18.10
N VAL A 124 -0.25 7.66 17.88
CA VAL A 124 -0.76 7.03 16.65
C VAL A 124 -2.27 7.29 16.50
N ARG A 125 -3.05 7.19 17.57
CA ARG A 125 -4.48 7.53 17.57
C ARG A 125 -4.79 8.99 17.26
N ARG A 126 -3.80 9.86 17.40
CA ARG A 126 -3.88 11.29 17.03
C ARG A 126 -3.26 11.58 15.67
N SER A 127 -2.97 10.54 14.87
CA SER A 127 -2.30 10.65 13.57
C SER A 127 -0.94 11.33 13.62
N ARG A 128 -0.16 11.04 14.67
CA ARG A 128 1.19 11.60 14.89
C ARG A 128 2.29 10.56 14.78
N ASP A 129 2.03 9.47 14.09
CA ASP A 129 3.02 8.49 13.70
C ASP A 129 3.91 9.04 12.58
N MET A 130 5.18 8.63 12.58
CA MET A 130 6.17 9.01 11.57
C MET A 130 6.84 7.78 10.98
N HIS A 131 6.12 7.08 10.12
CA HIS A 131 6.70 5.97 9.35
C HIS A 131 7.33 6.51 8.07
N TRP A 132 8.64 6.34 7.92
CA TRP A 132 9.34 6.70 6.68
C TRP A 132 9.14 5.62 5.62
N LEU A 133 9.21 4.37 6.02
CA LEU A 133 8.80 3.22 5.24
C LEU A 133 7.57 2.62 5.90
N ARG A 134 6.53 2.32 5.12
CA ARG A 134 5.31 1.72 5.62
C ARG A 134 4.85 0.59 4.70
N ILE A 135 3.97 -0.25 5.20
CA ILE A 135 3.28 -1.27 4.40
C ILE A 135 1.80 -0.94 4.44
N ASP A 136 1.27 -0.50 3.32
CA ASP A 136 -0.15 -0.31 3.13
C ASP A 136 -0.82 -1.64 2.80
N ARG A 137 -2.07 -1.82 3.25
CA ARG A 137 -2.89 -3.00 2.99
C ARG A 137 -4.17 -2.57 2.33
N TYR A 138 -4.49 -3.25 1.24
CA TYR A 138 -5.72 -3.02 0.52
C TYR A 138 -6.53 -4.30 0.48
N TYR A 139 -7.84 -4.16 0.58
CA TYR A 139 -8.79 -5.26 0.64
C TYR A 139 -9.79 -5.13 -0.49
N SER A 140 -10.21 -6.26 -1.01
CA SER A 140 -11.31 -6.37 -1.99
C SER A 140 -12.19 -7.56 -1.64
N SER A 141 -13.47 -7.48 -1.98
CA SER A 141 -14.42 -8.61 -1.94
C SER A 141 -14.66 -9.20 -3.32
N GLU A 142 -14.20 -8.56 -4.38
CA GLU A 142 -14.29 -9.06 -5.74
C GLU A 142 -13.22 -10.12 -6.03
N ASP A 143 -13.35 -10.86 -7.10
CA ASP A 143 -12.40 -11.92 -7.46
C ASP A 143 -11.01 -11.38 -7.78
N THR A 144 -10.94 -10.15 -8.29
CA THR A 144 -9.69 -9.44 -8.55
C THR A 144 -9.75 -7.99 -8.06
N PHE A 145 -8.61 -7.38 -7.84
CA PHE A 145 -8.54 -5.93 -7.56
C PHE A 145 -8.89 -5.09 -8.78
N ALA A 146 -8.70 -5.60 -9.99
CA ALA A 146 -9.10 -4.93 -11.22
C ALA A 146 -10.62 -4.79 -11.30
N GLU A 147 -11.39 -5.85 -11.00
CA GLU A 147 -12.84 -5.81 -10.94
C GLU A 147 -13.38 -4.86 -9.88
N ASP A 148 -12.75 -4.84 -8.69
CA ASP A 148 -13.11 -3.89 -7.64
C ASP A 148 -12.89 -2.44 -8.08
N ASN A 149 -11.79 -2.16 -8.77
CA ASN A 149 -11.50 -0.84 -9.30
C ASN A 149 -12.51 -0.43 -10.40
N GLU A 150 -12.79 -1.30 -11.36
CA GLU A 150 -13.74 -1.02 -12.43
C GLU A 150 -15.13 -0.70 -11.86
N LYS A 151 -15.58 -1.48 -10.87
CA LYS A 151 -16.84 -1.25 -10.19
C LYS A 151 -16.89 0.11 -9.50
N LYS A 152 -15.79 0.54 -8.89
CA LYS A 152 -15.70 1.81 -8.15
C LYS A 152 -15.44 3.02 -9.05
N GLU A 153 -14.72 2.85 -10.15
CA GLU A 153 -14.54 3.90 -11.16
C GLU A 153 -15.86 4.25 -11.86
N ASN A 154 -16.69 3.24 -12.09
CA ASN A 154 -18.02 3.42 -12.72
C ASN A 154 -19.11 3.80 -11.71
N PHE A 155 -18.76 4.12 -10.48
CA PHE A 155 -19.71 4.48 -9.45
C PHE A 155 -20.27 5.90 -9.64
N ASP A 156 -21.51 6.00 -10.04
CA ASP A 156 -22.22 7.25 -10.35
C ASP A 156 -22.73 8.01 -9.10
N GLY A 157 -22.48 7.47 -7.90
CA GLY A 157 -23.08 7.96 -6.66
C GLY A 157 -22.50 9.25 -6.09
N LEU A 158 -21.42 9.81 -6.66
CA LEU A 158 -20.79 11.03 -6.18
C LEU A 158 -21.50 12.32 -6.62
N GLY A 159 -22.49 12.22 -7.53
CA GLY A 159 -23.14 13.38 -8.14
C GLY A 159 -23.98 14.23 -7.18
N ASP A 160 -24.57 13.66 -6.14
CA ASP A 160 -25.60 14.34 -5.32
C ASP A 160 -25.38 14.33 -3.81
N SER A 161 -24.40 13.61 -3.27
CA SER A 161 -24.13 13.64 -1.82
C SER A 161 -22.76 13.12 -1.42
N LEU A 162 -22.20 13.70 -0.35
CA LEU A 162 -21.01 13.20 0.36
C LEU A 162 -21.18 11.75 0.88
N SER A 163 -22.38 11.17 0.86
CA SER A 163 -22.63 9.80 1.27
C SER A 163 -22.02 8.74 0.33
N GLY A 164 -21.79 9.09 -0.93
CA GLY A 164 -21.15 8.18 -1.90
C GLY A 164 -19.72 7.78 -1.55
N PHE A 165 -19.00 8.59 -0.79
CA PHE A 165 -17.66 8.22 -0.30
C PHE A 165 -17.69 6.97 0.61
N GLY A 166 -18.76 6.77 1.37
CA GLY A 166 -18.91 5.60 2.21
C GLY A 166 -18.97 4.29 1.42
N GLU A 167 -19.55 4.31 0.23
CA GLU A 167 -19.62 3.13 -0.64
C GLU A 167 -18.27 2.81 -1.30
N LEU A 168 -17.49 3.85 -1.64
CA LEU A 168 -16.12 3.66 -2.13
C LEU A 168 -15.18 3.08 -1.06
N GLU A 169 -15.43 3.39 0.19
CA GLU A 169 -14.67 2.89 1.35
C GLU A 169 -15.33 1.66 2.00
N GLU A 170 -16.34 1.06 1.37
CA GLU A 170 -16.98 -0.12 1.91
C GLU A 170 -15.94 -1.23 2.17
N ALA A 171 -15.90 -1.67 3.43
CA ALA A 171 -14.95 -2.70 3.83
C ALA A 171 -15.32 -4.04 3.19
N ALA A 172 -14.34 -4.76 2.70
CA ALA A 172 -14.51 -6.11 2.20
C ALA A 172 -15.10 -7.03 3.28
N GLN A 173 -16.21 -7.68 3.00
CA GLN A 173 -16.97 -8.47 3.96
C GLN A 173 -16.93 -9.98 3.69
N GLU A 174 -16.99 -10.38 2.42
CA GLU A 174 -16.99 -11.78 1.98
C GLU A 174 -15.85 -12.02 0.99
N ASN A 175 -15.31 -13.24 0.98
CA ASN A 175 -14.20 -13.65 0.09
C ASN A 175 -13.03 -12.65 0.06
N VAL A 176 -12.66 -12.14 1.22
CA VAL A 176 -11.73 -11.03 1.34
C VAL A 176 -10.37 -11.38 0.77
N GLN A 177 -9.96 -10.65 -0.25
CA GLN A 177 -8.59 -10.61 -0.73
C GLN A 177 -7.82 -9.49 -0.03
N VAL A 178 -6.52 -9.68 0.17
CA VAL A 178 -5.62 -8.68 0.73
C VAL A 178 -4.33 -8.62 -0.07
N VAL A 179 -3.87 -7.40 -0.34
CA VAL A 179 -2.55 -7.14 -0.92
C VAL A 179 -1.75 -6.21 -0.02
N PHE A 180 -0.45 -6.48 0.10
CA PHE A 180 0.50 -5.65 0.82
C PHE A 180 1.27 -4.79 -0.17
N GLN A 181 1.29 -3.48 0.06
CA GLN A 181 2.02 -2.50 -0.74
C GLN A 181 3.06 -1.79 0.12
N PRO A 182 4.31 -2.25 0.12
CA PRO A 182 5.40 -1.51 0.74
C PRO A 182 5.61 -0.17 0.03
N VAL A 183 5.63 0.91 0.81
CA VAL A 183 5.83 2.27 0.31
C VAL A 183 7.09 2.83 0.94
N MET A 184 8.05 3.18 0.09
CA MET A 184 9.33 3.75 0.51
C MET A 184 9.23 5.26 0.68
N CYS A 185 10.13 5.85 1.46
CA CYS A 185 10.34 7.28 1.42
C CYS A 185 10.97 7.69 0.08
N GLN A 186 10.74 8.92 -0.36
CA GLN A 186 11.16 9.41 -1.68
C GLN A 186 11.85 10.79 -1.57
N HIS A 187 12.63 11.01 -0.52
CA HIS A 187 13.23 12.32 -0.25
C HIS A 187 14.66 12.49 -0.76
N CYS A 188 15.38 11.39 -1.00
CA CYS A 188 16.81 11.45 -1.32
C CYS A 188 17.13 10.66 -2.59
N ASN A 189 17.95 11.25 -3.48
CA ASN A 189 18.48 10.54 -4.64
C ASN A 189 19.73 9.70 -4.28
N HIS A 190 20.55 10.18 -3.34
CA HIS A 190 21.77 9.52 -2.88
C HIS A 190 21.63 8.99 -1.43
N ALA A 191 20.51 8.36 -1.15
CA ALA A 191 20.21 7.86 0.18
C ALA A 191 21.15 6.71 0.58
N PRO A 192 21.88 6.78 1.70
CA PRO A 192 22.73 5.69 2.16
C PRO A 192 21.94 4.56 2.83
N CYS A 193 20.73 4.82 3.22
CA CYS A 193 19.82 3.85 3.82
C CYS A 193 18.97 3.14 2.75
#